data_aa9e43778442a979730284afb05e72df
#
_entry.id   aa9e43778442a979730284afb05e72df
#
_cell.length_a   1.000
_cell.length_b   1.000
_cell.length_c   1.000
_cell.angle_alpha   90.00
_cell.angle_beta   90.00
_cell.angle_gamma   90.00
#
_symmetry.space_group_name_H-M   'P 1'
#
loop_
_entity.id
_entity.type
_entity.pdbx_description
1 polymer ?
#
loop_
_entity_poly.entity_id
_entity_poly.type
_entity_poly.pdbx_seq_one_letter_code
_entity_poly.pdbx_strand_id
1 'polypeptide(L)'
;MTYALPPLNAVRAFEAAARHLSFKLAAHELHVTPAAVGQQVKALEARLGVRLFDRLHRQLILTEAGQAYLPGISEGFRHIAEATSQLKPAGAVLLHLGVHGSIDLRRLELAAFRSAHPDIGLRVLDPAGLHELVEGKVDVLIGRGLSHHPGYRCDRLDGRPGPGDWLVTPEGTADCPEIVSLRAWLRSALAGNAGSASRERERLGPNVLRRLL
;
A
#
# COMPACT_ATOMS: atom_id res chain seq x y z
N MET A 1 -28.47 -3.25 -21.61
CA MET A 1 -28.91 -2.87 -20.25
C MET A 1 -28.23 -1.55 -19.87
N THR A 2 -29.01 -0.52 -19.51
CA THR A 2 -28.44 0.77 -19.10
C THR A 2 -28.41 0.80 -17.56
N TYR A 3 -27.23 0.83 -16.98
CA TYR A 3 -27.07 0.96 -15.53
C TYR A 3 -27.35 2.40 -15.11
N ALA A 4 -28.30 2.62 -14.21
CA ALA A 4 -28.58 3.94 -13.61
C ALA A 4 -27.56 4.26 -12.51
N LEU A 5 -26.29 4.47 -12.91
CA LEU A 5 -25.21 4.77 -11.96
C LEU A 5 -25.20 6.25 -11.56
N PRO A 6 -24.86 6.56 -10.31
CA PRO A 6 -24.46 7.90 -9.91
C PRO A 6 -23.19 8.34 -10.65
N PRO A 7 -22.82 9.63 -10.67
CA PRO A 7 -21.56 10.10 -11.21
C PRO A 7 -20.38 9.40 -10.53
N LEU A 8 -19.58 8.67 -11.30
CA LEU A 8 -18.50 7.82 -10.74
C LEU A 8 -17.46 8.62 -9.93
N ASN A 9 -17.19 9.87 -10.32
CA ASN A 9 -16.31 10.76 -9.54
C ASN A 9 -16.87 11.06 -8.15
N ALA A 10 -18.20 11.20 -8.03
CA ALA A 10 -18.85 11.44 -6.75
C ALA A 10 -18.85 10.17 -5.87
N VAL A 11 -19.03 8.99 -6.49
CA VAL A 11 -18.92 7.70 -5.81
C VAL A 11 -17.49 7.45 -5.34
N ARG A 12 -16.49 7.76 -6.18
CA ARG A 12 -15.06 7.65 -5.83
C ARG A 12 -14.68 8.59 -4.68
N ALA A 13 -15.20 9.83 -4.70
CA ALA A 13 -14.99 10.80 -3.62
C ALA A 13 -15.60 10.32 -2.29
N PHE A 14 -16.79 9.71 -2.34
CA PHE A 14 -17.44 9.10 -1.18
C PHE A 14 -16.61 7.94 -0.63
N GLU A 15 -16.19 6.99 -1.47
CA GLU A 15 -15.41 5.81 -1.06
C GLU A 15 -14.12 6.23 -0.35
N ALA A 16 -13.32 7.11 -0.97
CA ALA A 16 -12.07 7.59 -0.38
C ALA A 16 -12.32 8.34 0.94
N ALA A 17 -13.36 9.21 1.00
CA ALA A 17 -13.70 9.93 2.22
C ALA A 17 -14.18 9.00 3.34
N ALA A 18 -14.90 7.93 3.00
CA ALA A 18 -15.39 6.93 3.93
C ALA A 18 -14.26 6.09 4.54
N ARG A 19 -13.33 5.64 3.72
CA ARG A 19 -12.18 4.85 4.15
C ARG A 19 -11.23 5.64 5.04
N HIS A 20 -10.98 6.90 4.72
CA HIS A 20 -10.14 7.80 5.53
C HIS A 20 -10.86 8.48 6.70
N LEU A 21 -12.19 8.49 6.72
CA LEU A 21 -13.02 9.34 7.61
C LEU A 21 -12.55 10.82 7.59
N SER A 22 -12.07 11.28 6.43
CA SER A 22 -11.45 12.58 6.27
C SER A 22 -11.51 13.08 4.83
N PHE A 23 -12.17 14.23 4.61
CA PHE A 23 -12.15 14.89 3.29
C PHE A 23 -10.75 15.38 2.89
N LYS A 24 -9.91 15.73 3.87
CA LYS A 24 -8.54 16.18 3.60
C LYS A 24 -7.66 15.02 3.09
N LEU A 25 -7.72 13.85 3.71
CA LEU A 25 -6.96 12.67 3.28
C LEU A 25 -7.48 12.12 1.95
N ALA A 26 -8.80 12.05 1.77
CA ALA A 26 -9.41 11.68 0.50
C ALA A 26 -9.01 12.62 -0.65
N ALA A 27 -8.97 13.93 -0.38
CA ALA A 27 -8.53 14.92 -1.36
C ALA A 27 -7.09 14.73 -1.78
N HIS A 28 -6.23 14.41 -0.82
CA HIS A 28 -4.83 14.10 -1.07
C HIS A 28 -4.70 12.86 -1.96
N GLU A 29 -5.37 11.77 -1.63
CA GLU A 29 -5.37 10.53 -2.43
C GLU A 29 -5.90 10.74 -3.85
N LEU A 30 -6.96 11.56 -4.00
CA LEU A 30 -7.61 11.80 -5.29
C LEU A 30 -6.95 12.93 -6.10
N HIS A 31 -5.90 13.56 -5.58
CA HIS A 31 -5.21 14.71 -6.18
C HIS A 31 -6.14 15.88 -6.51
N VAL A 32 -7.05 16.18 -5.59
CA VAL A 32 -8.02 17.28 -5.70
C VAL A 32 -8.02 18.12 -4.42
N THR A 33 -8.84 19.18 -4.37
CA THR A 33 -9.01 19.97 -3.14
C THR A 33 -10.02 19.32 -2.19
N PRO A 34 -9.91 19.53 -0.85
CA PRO A 34 -10.91 19.06 0.11
C PRO A 34 -12.32 19.61 -0.16
N ALA A 35 -12.40 20.83 -0.68
CA ALA A 35 -13.66 21.44 -1.09
C ALA A 35 -14.31 20.67 -2.26
N ALA A 36 -13.51 20.23 -3.24
CA ALA A 36 -13.98 19.44 -4.37
C ALA A 36 -14.53 18.08 -3.91
N VAL A 37 -13.83 17.38 -3.01
CA VAL A 37 -14.33 16.13 -2.40
C VAL A 37 -15.68 16.38 -1.70
N GLY A 38 -15.76 17.43 -0.88
CA GLY A 38 -17.00 17.77 -0.18
C GLY A 38 -18.16 18.10 -1.13
N GLN A 39 -17.90 18.78 -2.25
CA GLN A 39 -18.92 19.06 -3.28
C GLN A 39 -19.38 17.77 -3.99
N GLN A 40 -18.45 16.86 -4.35
CA GLN A 40 -18.77 15.58 -4.98
C GLN A 40 -19.63 14.70 -4.05
N VAL A 41 -19.27 14.59 -2.79
CA VAL A 41 -20.05 13.85 -1.80
C VAL A 41 -21.45 14.47 -1.64
N LYS A 42 -21.56 15.80 -1.51
CA LYS A 42 -22.85 16.49 -1.41
C LYS A 42 -23.73 16.26 -2.64
N ALA A 43 -23.14 16.27 -3.84
CA ALA A 43 -23.84 15.97 -5.08
C ALA A 43 -24.36 14.52 -5.11
N LEU A 44 -23.57 13.55 -4.61
CA LEU A 44 -23.98 12.17 -4.47
C LEU A 44 -25.15 12.02 -3.50
N GLU A 45 -25.06 12.61 -2.30
CA GLU A 45 -26.12 12.63 -1.29
C GLU A 45 -27.43 13.21 -1.85
N ALA A 46 -27.34 14.34 -2.56
CA ALA A 46 -28.50 14.98 -3.20
C ALA A 46 -29.15 14.06 -4.25
N ARG A 47 -28.35 13.31 -5.03
CA ARG A 47 -28.87 12.37 -6.04
C ARG A 47 -29.50 11.14 -5.41
N LEU A 48 -28.93 10.64 -4.31
CA LEU A 48 -29.44 9.47 -3.59
C LEU A 48 -30.61 9.81 -2.67
N GLY A 49 -30.80 11.09 -2.34
CA GLY A 49 -31.83 11.57 -1.41
C GLY A 49 -31.55 11.24 0.06
N VAL A 50 -30.32 10.77 0.37
CA VAL A 50 -29.90 10.39 1.72
C VAL A 50 -28.52 10.95 2.04
N ARG A 51 -28.30 11.26 3.33
CA ARG A 51 -26.96 11.64 3.81
C ARG A 51 -26.12 10.39 4.03
N LEU A 52 -24.88 10.44 3.60
CA LEU A 52 -23.91 9.37 3.78
C LEU A 52 -22.92 9.66 4.90
N PHE A 53 -22.75 10.95 5.23
CA PHE A 53 -21.91 11.40 6.34
C PHE A 53 -22.65 12.32 7.31
N ASP A 54 -22.28 12.18 8.57
CA ASP A 54 -22.57 13.16 9.62
C ASP A 54 -21.28 13.89 10.04
N ARG A 55 -21.41 15.17 10.33
CA ARG A 55 -20.32 16.02 10.81
C ARG A 55 -20.56 16.34 12.29
N LEU A 56 -19.82 15.67 13.18
CA LEU A 56 -19.87 15.92 14.60
C LEU A 56 -18.56 16.57 15.05
N HIS A 57 -18.63 17.78 15.63
CA HIS A 57 -17.51 18.48 16.31
C HIS A 57 -16.10 18.08 15.82
N ARG A 58 -15.78 18.37 14.54
CA ARG A 58 -14.50 18.06 13.89
C ARG A 58 -14.26 16.60 13.47
N GLN A 59 -15.25 15.74 13.59
CA GLN A 59 -15.17 14.36 13.10
C GLN A 59 -16.12 14.14 11.94
N LEU A 60 -15.66 13.38 10.96
CA LEU A 60 -16.46 12.86 9.86
C LEU A 60 -16.83 11.42 10.20
N ILE A 61 -18.11 11.10 10.29
CA ILE A 61 -18.59 9.75 10.56
C ILE A 61 -19.58 9.34 9.47
N LEU A 62 -19.63 8.02 9.18
CA LEU A 62 -20.64 7.49 8.27
C LEU A 62 -21.98 7.39 8.95
N THR A 63 -23.04 7.78 8.23
CA THR A 63 -24.43 7.45 8.60
C THR A 63 -24.66 5.94 8.42
N GLU A 64 -25.81 5.43 8.91
CA GLU A 64 -26.25 4.06 8.64
C GLU A 64 -26.32 3.78 7.13
N ALA A 65 -26.86 4.71 6.36
CA ALA A 65 -26.91 4.64 4.89
C ALA A 65 -25.49 4.59 4.28
N GLY A 66 -24.54 5.40 4.79
CA GLY A 66 -23.15 5.38 4.35
C GLY A 66 -22.45 4.07 4.65
N GLN A 67 -22.68 3.52 5.84
CA GLN A 67 -22.14 2.21 6.24
C GLN A 67 -22.68 1.07 5.38
N ALA A 68 -23.98 1.08 5.07
CA ALA A 68 -24.60 0.08 4.21
C ALA A 68 -24.15 0.20 2.74
N TYR A 69 -23.88 1.42 2.26
CA TYR A 69 -23.51 1.67 0.86
C TYR A 69 -22.04 1.37 0.55
N LEU A 70 -21.13 1.63 1.50
CA LEU A 70 -19.68 1.53 1.32
C LEU A 70 -19.20 0.15 0.82
N PRO A 71 -19.63 -0.99 1.40
CA PRO A 71 -19.09 -2.29 0.97
C PRO A 71 -19.37 -2.59 -0.50
N GLY A 72 -20.58 -2.32 -0.98
CA GLY A 72 -20.94 -2.53 -2.39
C GLY A 72 -20.16 -1.64 -3.35
N ILE A 73 -19.87 -0.41 -2.93
CA ILE A 73 -19.07 0.52 -3.75
C ILE A 73 -17.60 0.10 -3.81
N SER A 74 -17.01 -0.25 -2.68
CA SER A 74 -15.62 -0.72 -2.63
C SER A 74 -15.43 -1.99 -3.46
N GLU A 75 -16.38 -2.92 -3.40
CA GLU A 75 -16.39 -4.13 -4.21
C GLU A 75 -16.54 -3.82 -5.72
N GLY A 76 -17.43 -2.88 -6.08
CA GLY A 76 -17.58 -2.43 -7.47
C GLY A 76 -16.29 -1.82 -8.03
N PHE A 77 -15.59 -0.98 -7.26
CA PHE A 77 -14.29 -0.44 -7.68
C PHE A 77 -13.21 -1.52 -7.79
N ARG A 78 -13.21 -2.51 -6.89
CA ARG A 78 -12.32 -3.66 -6.97
C ARG A 78 -12.52 -4.42 -8.28
N HIS A 79 -13.75 -4.73 -8.66
CA HIS A 79 -14.05 -5.39 -9.94
C HIS A 79 -13.61 -4.57 -11.16
N ILE A 80 -13.81 -3.24 -11.14
CA ILE A 80 -13.36 -2.37 -12.22
C ILE A 80 -11.82 -2.40 -12.32
N ALA A 81 -11.11 -2.34 -11.19
CA ALA A 81 -9.66 -2.41 -11.14
C ALA A 81 -9.14 -3.75 -11.67
N GLU A 82 -9.74 -4.86 -11.27
CA GLU A 82 -9.40 -6.20 -11.76
C GLU A 82 -9.60 -6.33 -13.28
N ALA A 83 -10.78 -5.93 -13.78
CA ALA A 83 -11.04 -5.94 -15.21
C ALA A 83 -10.05 -5.09 -16.01
N THR A 84 -9.67 -3.93 -15.45
CA THR A 84 -8.68 -3.05 -16.06
C THR A 84 -7.28 -3.67 -16.06
N SER A 85 -6.91 -4.38 -15.00
CA SER A 85 -5.62 -5.06 -14.92
C SER A 85 -5.48 -6.19 -15.93
N GLN A 86 -6.57 -6.88 -16.24
CA GLN A 86 -6.61 -7.93 -17.27
C GLN A 86 -6.42 -7.40 -18.69
N LEU A 87 -6.71 -6.12 -18.94
CA LEU A 87 -6.52 -5.47 -20.24
C LEU A 87 -5.10 -4.95 -20.45
N LYS A 88 -4.29 -4.87 -19.39
CA LYS A 88 -2.87 -4.54 -19.57
C LYS A 88 -2.24 -5.66 -20.39
N PRO A 89 -1.61 -5.35 -21.56
CA PRO A 89 -0.86 -6.36 -22.29
C PRO A 89 0.13 -7.00 -21.32
N ALA A 90 0.47 -8.26 -21.57
CA ALA A 90 1.50 -9.00 -20.81
C ALA A 90 2.90 -8.34 -21.03
N GLY A 91 3.00 -7.07 -20.73
CA GLY A 91 4.21 -6.27 -20.69
C GLY A 91 4.56 -6.06 -19.23
N ALA A 92 5.81 -6.13 -18.93
CA ALA A 92 6.35 -6.01 -17.58
C ALA A 92 5.67 -4.87 -16.81
N VAL A 93 4.93 -5.21 -15.76
CA VAL A 93 4.44 -4.21 -14.80
C VAL A 93 5.69 -3.63 -14.12
N LEU A 94 5.89 -2.33 -14.20
CA LEU A 94 7.02 -1.69 -13.54
C LEU A 94 6.62 -1.29 -12.12
N LEU A 95 7.17 -2.00 -11.14
CA LEU A 95 7.04 -1.64 -9.73
C LEU A 95 8.18 -0.73 -9.28
N HIS A 96 7.85 0.32 -8.55
CA HIS A 96 8.80 1.22 -7.89
C HIS A 96 8.90 0.85 -6.41
N LEU A 97 10.03 0.28 -6.02
CA LEU A 97 10.34 -0.07 -4.64
C LEU A 97 11.13 1.06 -3.98
N GLY A 98 10.52 1.75 -3.02
CA GLY A 98 11.21 2.71 -2.17
C GLY A 98 11.94 2.03 -1.03
N VAL A 99 13.11 2.55 -0.64
CA VAL A 99 13.92 2.05 0.47
C VAL A 99 14.04 3.13 1.54
N HIS A 100 13.52 2.83 2.73
CA HIS A 100 13.56 3.72 3.89
C HIS A 100 14.63 3.28 4.90
N GLY A 101 15.57 4.19 5.17
CA GLY A 101 16.66 3.93 6.11
C GLY A 101 17.70 2.97 5.56
N SER A 102 18.50 2.37 6.45
CA SER A 102 19.62 1.50 6.07
C SER A 102 19.16 0.05 5.94
N ILE A 103 18.79 -0.37 4.74
CA ILE A 103 18.54 -1.77 4.39
C ILE A 103 19.67 -2.23 3.43
N ASP A 104 20.27 -3.37 3.73
CA ASP A 104 21.20 -3.98 2.78
C ASP A 104 20.41 -4.60 1.61
N LEU A 105 20.40 -3.91 0.48
CA LEU A 105 19.70 -4.33 -0.74
C LEU A 105 20.15 -5.69 -1.27
N ARG A 106 21.39 -6.12 -0.97
CA ARG A 106 21.90 -7.46 -1.40
C ARG A 106 21.07 -8.56 -0.75
N ARG A 107 20.58 -8.35 0.48
CA ARG A 107 19.75 -9.32 1.21
C ARG A 107 18.36 -9.50 0.57
N LEU A 108 17.92 -8.59 -0.26
CA LEU A 108 16.62 -8.65 -0.92
C LEU A 108 16.63 -9.53 -2.18
N GLU A 109 17.82 -9.90 -2.67
CA GLU A 109 18.03 -10.77 -3.85
C GLU A 109 17.21 -10.30 -5.07
N LEU A 110 17.13 -8.98 -5.29
CA LEU A 110 16.27 -8.38 -6.31
C LEU A 110 16.64 -8.79 -7.74
N ALA A 111 17.89 -9.16 -8.00
CA ALA A 111 18.31 -9.69 -9.29
C ALA A 111 17.68 -11.05 -9.57
N ALA A 112 17.66 -11.94 -8.55
CA ALA A 112 17.01 -13.24 -8.64
C ALA A 112 15.49 -13.11 -8.75
N PHE A 113 14.88 -12.12 -8.06
CA PHE A 113 13.45 -11.79 -8.23
C PHE A 113 13.12 -11.45 -9.69
N ARG A 114 13.89 -10.55 -10.32
CA ARG A 114 13.69 -10.17 -11.73
C ARG A 114 13.81 -11.36 -12.68
N SER A 115 14.71 -12.30 -12.40
CA SER A 115 14.86 -13.52 -13.21
C SER A 115 13.69 -14.50 -13.02
N ALA A 116 13.13 -14.59 -11.81
CA ALA A 116 11.99 -15.44 -11.50
C ALA A 116 10.65 -14.84 -11.96
N HIS A 117 10.56 -13.52 -12.09
CA HIS A 117 9.37 -12.78 -12.49
C HIS A 117 9.68 -11.82 -13.64
N PRO A 118 9.91 -12.33 -14.88
CA PRO A 118 10.31 -11.51 -16.02
C PRO A 118 9.20 -10.53 -16.47
N ASP A 119 7.96 -10.78 -16.07
CA ASP A 119 6.79 -9.94 -16.26
C ASP A 119 6.70 -8.76 -15.29
N ILE A 120 7.55 -8.75 -14.23
CA ILE A 120 7.59 -7.68 -13.23
C ILE A 120 8.92 -6.93 -13.34
N GLY A 121 8.88 -5.75 -13.98
CA GLY A 121 9.98 -4.80 -13.92
C GLY A 121 10.08 -4.19 -12.51
N LEU A 122 11.29 -4.04 -11.98
CA LEU A 122 11.50 -3.46 -10.65
C LEU A 122 12.49 -2.29 -10.72
N ARG A 123 12.06 -1.11 -10.30
CA ARG A 123 12.92 0.06 -10.11
C ARG A 123 13.05 0.36 -8.63
N VAL A 124 14.26 0.61 -8.17
CA VAL A 124 14.54 0.93 -6.76
C VAL A 124 14.83 2.42 -6.63
N LEU A 125 14.19 3.06 -5.66
CA LEU A 125 14.44 4.43 -5.22
C LEU A 125 15.00 4.39 -3.80
N ASP A 126 16.26 4.78 -3.65
CA ASP A 126 16.98 4.83 -2.37
C ASP A 126 17.81 6.14 -2.28
N PRO A 127 17.58 7.01 -1.32
CA PRO A 127 16.59 6.89 -0.25
C PRO A 127 15.15 7.22 -0.70
N ALA A 128 14.17 6.61 -0.03
CA ALA A 128 12.77 6.94 -0.15
C ALA A 128 12.09 6.94 1.23
N GLY A 129 10.96 7.61 1.35
CA GLY A 129 10.18 7.65 2.58
C GLY A 129 8.68 7.58 2.30
N LEU A 130 7.89 7.75 3.35
CA LEU A 130 6.42 7.77 3.23
C LEU A 130 5.91 8.88 2.30
N HIS A 131 6.66 9.97 2.15
CA HIS A 131 6.29 11.06 1.25
C HIS A 131 6.26 10.58 -0.20
N GLU A 132 7.28 9.86 -0.65
CA GLU A 132 7.36 9.30 -2.00
C GLU A 132 6.26 8.25 -2.26
N LEU A 133 5.88 7.47 -1.23
CA LEU A 133 4.78 6.52 -1.31
C LEU A 133 3.43 7.23 -1.40
N VAL A 134 3.24 8.29 -0.61
CA VAL A 134 2.03 9.12 -0.62
C VAL A 134 1.86 9.86 -1.93
N GLU A 135 2.94 10.35 -2.53
CA GLU A 135 2.94 11.03 -3.83
C GLU A 135 2.85 10.06 -5.02
N GLY A 136 2.87 8.75 -4.79
CA GLY A 136 2.82 7.75 -5.85
C GLY A 136 4.12 7.65 -6.68
N LYS A 137 5.24 8.16 -6.16
CA LYS A 137 6.57 8.00 -6.79
C LYS A 137 7.13 6.61 -6.60
N VAL A 138 6.69 5.92 -5.54
CA VAL A 138 6.94 4.51 -5.31
C VAL A 138 5.63 3.80 -5.03
N ASP A 139 5.52 2.54 -5.44
CA ASP A 139 4.33 1.70 -5.28
C ASP A 139 4.35 0.97 -3.94
N VAL A 140 5.53 0.66 -3.45
CA VAL A 140 5.78 -0.01 -2.17
C VAL A 140 7.00 0.60 -1.48
N LEU A 141 7.00 0.60 -0.16
CA LEU A 141 8.11 1.11 0.65
C LEU A 141 8.60 0.00 1.59
N ILE A 142 9.90 -0.31 1.56
CA ILE A 142 10.52 -1.21 2.52
C ILE A 142 11.38 -0.40 3.51
N GLY A 143 11.28 -0.70 4.81
CA GLY A 143 12.05 0.02 5.83
C GLY A 143 11.87 -0.51 7.23
N ARG A 144 12.68 0.02 8.15
CA ARG A 144 12.55 -0.24 9.59
C ARG A 144 11.64 0.77 10.25
N GLY A 145 10.89 0.32 11.28
CA GLY A 145 10.05 1.22 12.07
C GLY A 145 8.74 1.64 11.38
N LEU A 146 8.37 1.02 10.28
CA LEU A 146 7.19 1.35 9.47
C LEU A 146 5.96 0.52 9.88
N SER A 147 5.76 0.30 11.18
CA SER A 147 4.82 -0.70 11.68
C SER A 147 3.34 -0.33 11.60
N HIS A 148 3.02 0.95 11.46
CA HIS A 148 1.61 1.38 11.41
C HIS A 148 1.45 2.73 10.72
N HIS A 149 0.67 2.74 9.63
CA HIS A 149 0.28 3.97 8.92
C HIS A 149 -1.16 3.84 8.44
N PRO A 150 -2.07 4.77 8.82
CA PRO A 150 -3.46 4.75 8.38
C PRO A 150 -3.58 4.78 6.85
N GLY A 151 -4.42 3.92 6.27
CA GLY A 151 -4.61 3.80 4.82
C GLY A 151 -3.54 2.96 4.10
N TYR A 152 -2.62 2.35 4.87
CA TYR A 152 -1.55 1.49 4.35
C TYR A 152 -1.52 0.15 5.06
N ARG A 153 -1.35 -0.90 4.29
CA ARG A 153 -1.04 -2.22 4.79
C ARG A 153 0.44 -2.30 5.12
N CYS A 154 0.75 -2.60 6.38
CA CYS A 154 2.11 -2.74 6.88
C CYS A 154 2.37 -4.21 7.18
N ASP A 155 3.12 -4.86 6.32
CA ASP A 155 3.48 -6.27 6.42
C ASP A 155 4.90 -6.43 6.99
N ARG A 156 5.02 -7.11 8.10
CA ARG A 156 6.33 -7.45 8.66
C ARG A 156 6.99 -8.56 7.83
N LEU A 157 8.25 -8.37 7.47
CA LEU A 157 8.97 -9.26 6.57
C LEU A 157 9.85 -10.29 7.29
N ASP A 158 10.43 -9.94 8.44
CA ASP A 158 11.50 -10.71 9.10
C ASP A 158 11.03 -11.71 10.16
N GLY A 159 9.76 -11.69 10.57
CA GLY A 159 9.17 -12.63 11.53
C GLY A 159 9.81 -12.65 12.94
N ARG A 160 10.70 -11.70 13.27
CA ARG A 160 11.46 -11.66 14.53
C ARG A 160 10.89 -10.63 15.50
N PRO A 161 10.94 -10.85 16.83
CA PRO A 161 10.60 -9.82 17.79
C PRO A 161 11.63 -8.67 17.74
N GLY A 162 11.17 -7.42 17.92
CA GLY A 162 12.01 -6.21 17.90
C GLY A 162 11.82 -5.33 16.66
N PRO A 163 12.68 -4.33 16.44
CA PRO A 163 12.64 -3.48 15.26
C PRO A 163 12.94 -4.31 14.01
N GLY A 164 11.90 -4.55 13.21
CA GLY A 164 11.95 -5.39 12.03
C GLY A 164 11.90 -4.62 10.73
N ASP A 165 12.12 -5.35 9.64
CA ASP A 165 11.93 -4.86 8.29
C ASP A 165 10.44 -4.99 7.91
N TRP A 166 9.85 -3.92 7.40
CA TRP A 166 8.44 -3.80 7.05
C TRP A 166 8.28 -3.46 5.58
N LEU A 167 7.24 -4.01 4.96
CA LEU A 167 6.74 -3.57 3.66
C LEU A 167 5.46 -2.78 3.87
N VAL A 168 5.44 -1.55 3.38
CA VAL A 168 4.28 -0.66 3.43
C VAL A 168 3.74 -0.49 2.03
N THR A 169 2.45 -0.71 1.88
CA THR A 169 1.75 -0.69 0.60
C THR A 169 0.42 0.03 0.79
N PRO A 170 -0.03 0.89 -0.14
CA PRO A 170 -1.39 1.44 -0.08
C PRO A 170 -2.43 0.31 -0.06
N GLU A 171 -3.45 0.39 0.81
CA GLU A 171 -4.47 -0.66 0.95
C GLU A 171 -5.14 -1.01 -0.38
N GLY A 172 -5.38 0.00 -1.23
CA GLY A 172 -6.03 -0.19 -2.54
C GLY A 172 -5.22 -0.99 -3.56
N THR A 173 -3.91 -1.16 -3.36
CA THR A 173 -3.03 -1.90 -4.28
C THR A 173 -2.33 -3.08 -3.62
N ALA A 174 -2.53 -3.26 -2.31
CA ALA A 174 -1.81 -4.26 -1.51
C ALA A 174 -2.00 -5.72 -2.00
N ASP A 175 -3.11 -6.01 -2.66
CA ASP A 175 -3.44 -7.34 -3.16
C ASP A 175 -3.25 -7.48 -4.69
N CYS A 176 -2.62 -6.49 -5.35
CA CYS A 176 -2.20 -6.64 -6.74
C CYS A 176 -1.21 -7.81 -6.88
N PRO A 177 -1.34 -8.67 -7.90
CA PRO A 177 -0.52 -9.90 -8.06
C PRO A 177 0.99 -9.64 -8.00
N GLU A 178 1.45 -8.58 -8.62
CA GLU A 178 2.85 -8.16 -8.65
C GLU A 178 3.37 -7.77 -7.25
N ILE A 179 2.55 -7.10 -6.44
CA ILE A 179 2.90 -6.71 -5.07
C ILE A 179 2.87 -7.93 -4.15
N VAL A 180 1.91 -8.83 -4.33
CA VAL A 180 1.83 -10.11 -3.61
C VAL A 180 3.08 -10.95 -3.89
N SER A 181 3.50 -11.05 -5.16
CA SER A 181 4.70 -11.76 -5.58
C SER A 181 5.98 -11.16 -4.96
N LEU A 182 6.12 -9.83 -5.02
CA LEU A 182 7.25 -9.12 -4.41
C LEU A 182 7.28 -9.31 -2.88
N ARG A 183 6.13 -9.21 -2.21
CA ARG A 183 5.99 -9.42 -0.77
C ARG A 183 6.41 -10.83 -0.35
N ALA A 184 5.94 -11.84 -1.05
CA ALA A 184 6.29 -13.25 -0.81
C ALA A 184 7.79 -13.48 -0.98
N TRP A 185 8.38 -12.92 -2.04
CA TRP A 185 9.81 -12.97 -2.30
C TRP A 185 10.62 -12.34 -1.18
N LEU A 186 10.31 -11.11 -0.80
CA LEU A 186 11.03 -10.37 0.24
C LEU A 186 10.98 -11.08 1.59
N ARG A 187 9.84 -11.69 1.94
CA ARG A 187 9.71 -12.52 3.14
C ARG A 187 10.66 -13.73 3.09
N SER A 188 10.71 -14.42 1.97
CA SER A 188 11.59 -15.58 1.78
C SER A 188 13.08 -15.20 1.85
N ALA A 189 13.47 -14.15 1.14
CA ALA A 189 14.85 -13.66 1.11
C ALA A 189 15.35 -13.21 2.50
N LEU A 190 14.51 -12.49 3.24
CA LEU A 190 14.87 -12.00 4.59
C LEU A 190 14.82 -13.11 5.64
N ALA A 191 13.94 -14.13 5.49
CA ALA A 191 13.89 -15.28 6.37
C ALA A 191 15.08 -16.25 6.12
N GLY A 192 15.44 -16.49 4.86
CA GLY A 192 16.55 -17.38 4.46
C GLY A 192 17.92 -16.86 4.91
N ASN A 193 18.16 -15.55 4.81
CA ASN A 193 19.39 -14.91 5.29
C ASN A 193 19.54 -14.90 6.83
N ALA A 194 18.47 -15.21 7.56
CA ALA A 194 18.50 -15.33 9.02
C ALA A 194 19.30 -16.56 9.49
N GLY A 195 19.29 -17.64 8.71
CA GLY A 195 20.03 -18.87 9.04
C GLY A 195 21.53 -18.79 8.71
N SER A 196 21.93 -17.99 7.71
CA SER A 196 23.33 -17.84 7.34
C SER A 196 24.11 -16.93 8.31
N ALA A 197 23.52 -15.83 8.74
CA ALA A 197 24.15 -14.91 9.71
C ALA A 197 24.34 -15.55 11.11
N SER A 198 23.44 -16.46 11.52
CA SER A 198 23.61 -17.22 12.76
C SER A 198 24.74 -18.26 12.65
N ARG A 199 24.85 -18.94 11.51
CA ARG A 199 25.93 -19.92 11.27
C ARG A 199 27.30 -19.29 11.12
N GLU A 200 27.37 -18.05 10.61
CA GLU A 200 28.62 -17.31 10.48
C GLU A 200 29.10 -16.76 11.85
N ARG A 201 28.17 -16.35 12.72
CA ARG A 201 28.48 -15.99 14.12
C ARG A 201 28.88 -17.19 14.97
N GLU A 202 28.33 -18.37 14.72
CA GLU A 202 28.75 -19.62 15.38
C GLU A 202 30.10 -20.14 14.87
N ARG A 203 30.46 -19.89 13.61
CA ARG A 203 31.80 -20.21 13.06
C ARG A 203 32.90 -19.29 13.55
N LEU A 204 32.57 -18.02 13.87
CA LEU A 204 33.48 -17.08 14.52
C LEU A 204 33.31 -17.23 16.04
N GLY A 205 33.91 -18.27 16.60
CA GLY A 205 33.94 -18.56 18.04
C GLY A 205 34.37 -17.34 18.88
N PRO A 206 34.08 -17.33 20.20
CA PRO A 206 34.17 -16.16 21.07
C PRO A 206 35.57 -15.51 21.18
N ASN A 207 36.60 -16.10 20.61
CA ASN A 207 37.98 -15.60 20.65
C ASN A 207 38.37 -14.60 19.56
N VAL A 208 37.56 -14.40 18.50
CA VAL A 208 37.89 -13.46 17.40
C VAL A 208 37.33 -12.06 17.68
N LEU A 209 36.25 -11.95 18.46
CA LEU A 209 35.64 -10.67 18.84
C LEU A 209 36.46 -9.85 19.87
N ARG A 210 37.45 -10.46 20.54
CA ARG A 210 38.34 -9.76 21.49
C ARG A 210 39.58 -9.12 20.86
N ARG A 211 39.79 -9.27 19.54
CA ARG A 211 40.94 -8.67 18.82
C ARG A 211 40.60 -7.44 17.97
N LEU A 212 39.35 -7.00 17.94
CA LEU A 212 38.88 -5.86 17.13
C LEU A 212 38.20 -4.75 17.98
N LEU A 213 38.33 -4.83 19.29
CA LEU A 213 38.15 -3.72 20.26
C LEU A 213 39.53 -3.43 20.89
#